data_59c58b9302fe58663f5678b6042ccfeb
#
_entry.id   59c58b9302fe58663f5678b6042ccfeb
#
_cell.length_a   1.000
_cell.length_b   1.000
_cell.length_c   1.000
_cell.angle_alpha   90.00
_cell.angle_beta   90.00
_cell.angle_gamma   90.00
#
_symmetry.space_group_name_H-M   'P 1'
#
loop_
_entity.id
_entity.type
_entity.pdbx_description
1 polymer ?
#
loop_
_entity_poly.entity_id
_entity_poly.type
_entity_poly.pdbx_seq_one_letter_code
_entity_poly.pdbx_strand_id
1 'polypeptide(L)'
;ALLMSEMNRANTIIRDSLNSTFSQITVDDETMYHEIKNYIKVIDPQLEKIVKLYKGTVPIFDNFDISKQIKSLFAKYVSLKRGAYLIIEHTEAMNVIDVNSGNRTKAEVNQEETAMEVNLAAAKEIARQLRLRDLGGIVIIDFIDLHKAQNRQLLYEEMHKLMAGDKAKHTILPLTKF
;
A
#
# COMPACT_ATOMS: atom_id res chain seq x y z
N ALA A 1 12.89 -41.21 -11.37
CA ALA A 1 11.59 -40.58 -11.58
C ALA A 1 11.53 -39.29 -10.76
N LEU A 2 11.18 -38.16 -11.37
CA LEU A 2 10.96 -36.89 -10.69
C LEU A 2 9.67 -37.06 -9.88
N LEU A 3 9.78 -37.05 -8.54
CA LEU A 3 8.62 -37.21 -7.64
C LEU A 3 7.91 -35.90 -7.37
N MET A 4 8.60 -34.76 -7.51
CA MET A 4 8.07 -33.42 -7.31
C MET A 4 8.93 -32.40 -8.05
N SER A 5 8.34 -31.41 -8.68
CA SER A 5 9.04 -30.21 -9.12
C SER A 5 8.59 -29.01 -8.30
N GLU A 6 9.52 -28.14 -7.96
CA GLU A 6 9.19 -26.89 -7.26
C GLU A 6 8.32 -26.02 -8.16
N MET A 7 7.28 -25.42 -7.57
CA MET A 7 6.44 -24.50 -8.30
C MET A 7 7.25 -23.28 -8.74
N ASN A 8 7.05 -22.85 -9.97
CA ASN A 8 7.58 -21.59 -10.47
C ASN A 8 7.10 -20.43 -9.58
N ARG A 9 7.96 -19.43 -9.36
CA ARG A 9 7.70 -18.28 -8.47
C ARG A 9 6.42 -17.53 -8.86
N ALA A 10 6.14 -17.39 -10.17
CA ALA A 10 4.91 -16.74 -10.64
C ALA A 10 3.65 -17.50 -10.20
N ASN A 11 3.65 -18.82 -10.34
CA ASN A 11 2.54 -19.68 -9.89
C ASN A 11 2.36 -19.64 -8.38
N THR A 12 3.44 -19.54 -7.61
CA THR A 12 3.38 -19.37 -6.15
C THR A 12 2.72 -18.04 -5.77
N ILE A 13 3.11 -16.94 -6.43
CA ILE A 13 2.51 -15.62 -6.20
C ILE A 13 1.02 -15.64 -6.55
N ILE A 14 0.66 -16.26 -7.67
CA ILE A 14 -0.74 -16.37 -8.09
C ILE A 14 -1.54 -17.17 -7.07
N ARG A 15 -1.05 -18.33 -6.66
CA ARG A 15 -1.70 -19.16 -5.63
C ARG A 15 -2.00 -18.38 -4.35
N ASP A 16 -1.04 -17.56 -3.91
CA ASP A 16 -1.12 -16.89 -2.62
C ASP A 16 -1.87 -15.54 -2.67
N SER A 17 -2.02 -14.97 -3.88
CA SER A 17 -2.55 -13.61 -4.05
C SER A 17 -3.82 -13.53 -4.87
N LEU A 18 -4.06 -14.48 -5.80
CA LEU A 18 -5.21 -14.41 -6.72
C LEU A 18 -6.54 -14.50 -5.97
N ASN A 19 -7.42 -13.57 -6.26
CA ASN A 19 -8.78 -13.55 -5.74
C ASN A 19 -9.73 -12.89 -6.75
N SER A 20 -11.02 -12.85 -6.46
CA SER A 20 -12.06 -12.32 -7.36
C SER A 20 -11.95 -10.82 -7.69
N THR A 21 -11.09 -10.08 -7.01
CA THR A 21 -10.89 -8.64 -7.26
C THR A 21 -9.90 -8.36 -8.40
N PHE A 22 -9.16 -9.38 -8.86
CA PHE A 22 -8.24 -9.25 -9.98
C PHE A 22 -8.99 -9.13 -11.30
N SER A 23 -8.74 -8.04 -12.02
CA SER A 23 -9.33 -7.79 -13.34
C SER A 23 -8.46 -8.27 -14.49
N GLN A 24 -7.14 -8.30 -14.30
CA GLN A 24 -6.17 -8.66 -15.33
C GLN A 24 -4.84 -9.12 -14.74
N ILE A 25 -4.21 -10.09 -15.41
CA ILE A 25 -2.83 -10.52 -15.22
C ILE A 25 -2.11 -10.32 -16.56
N THR A 26 -1.12 -9.46 -16.59
CA THR A 26 -0.39 -9.13 -17.82
C THR A 26 1.03 -9.68 -17.74
N VAL A 27 1.46 -10.37 -18.80
CA VAL A 27 2.75 -11.06 -18.88
C VAL A 27 3.41 -10.70 -20.21
N ASP A 28 4.69 -10.40 -20.22
CA ASP A 28 5.48 -10.04 -21.41
C ASP A 28 6.39 -11.17 -21.93
N ASP A 29 6.44 -12.29 -21.22
CA ASP A 29 7.10 -13.52 -21.64
C ASP A 29 6.07 -14.57 -22.10
N GLU A 30 6.25 -15.12 -23.29
CA GLU A 30 5.29 -16.04 -23.92
C GLU A 30 5.25 -17.38 -23.20
N THR A 31 6.39 -17.88 -22.71
CA THR A 31 6.47 -19.14 -21.98
C THR A 31 5.73 -19.01 -20.64
N MET A 32 6.06 -17.96 -19.89
CA MET A 32 5.39 -17.66 -18.61
C MET A 32 3.90 -17.41 -18.77
N TYR A 33 3.47 -16.75 -19.87
CA TYR A 33 2.06 -16.57 -20.19
C TYR A 33 1.33 -17.90 -20.29
N HIS A 34 1.88 -18.86 -21.03
CA HIS A 34 1.27 -20.18 -21.18
C HIS A 34 1.26 -20.96 -19.86
N GLU A 35 2.34 -20.92 -19.09
CA GLU A 35 2.42 -21.56 -17.78
C GLU A 35 1.37 -21.02 -16.81
N ILE A 36 1.27 -19.69 -16.67
CA ILE A 36 0.30 -19.02 -15.81
C ILE A 36 -1.14 -19.35 -16.27
N LYS A 37 -1.39 -19.27 -17.57
CA LYS A 37 -2.70 -19.53 -18.13
C LYS A 37 -3.16 -20.96 -17.86
N ASN A 38 -2.27 -21.94 -18.05
CA ASN A 38 -2.55 -23.34 -17.75
C ASN A 38 -2.77 -23.56 -16.25
N TYR A 39 -1.98 -22.93 -15.40
CA TYR A 39 -2.13 -23.03 -13.95
C TYR A 39 -3.48 -22.47 -13.48
N ILE A 40 -3.85 -21.28 -13.93
CA ILE A 40 -5.14 -20.65 -13.58
C ILE A 40 -6.31 -21.49 -14.10
N LYS A 41 -6.21 -22.05 -15.31
CA LYS A 41 -7.25 -22.93 -15.87
C LYS A 41 -7.55 -24.15 -15.01
N VAL A 42 -6.54 -24.66 -14.28
CA VAL A 42 -6.72 -25.81 -13.37
C VAL A 42 -7.40 -25.37 -12.07
N ILE A 43 -7.08 -24.15 -11.56
CA ILE A 43 -7.61 -23.65 -10.28
C ILE A 43 -9.00 -23.06 -10.46
N ASP A 44 -9.17 -22.18 -11.43
CA ASP A 44 -10.43 -21.50 -11.75
C ASP A 44 -10.51 -21.20 -13.26
N PRO A 45 -11.20 -22.06 -14.04
CA PRO A 45 -11.32 -21.87 -15.48
C PRO A 45 -11.96 -20.55 -15.90
N GLN A 46 -12.76 -19.91 -15.03
CA GLN A 46 -13.40 -18.63 -15.35
C GLN A 46 -12.41 -17.48 -15.39
N LEU A 47 -11.32 -17.58 -14.61
CA LEU A 47 -10.27 -16.59 -14.54
C LEU A 47 -9.22 -16.72 -15.65
N GLU A 48 -9.23 -17.78 -16.46
CA GLU A 48 -8.29 -17.94 -17.60
C GLU A 48 -8.29 -16.70 -18.52
N LYS A 49 -9.45 -16.10 -18.74
CA LYS A 49 -9.66 -14.95 -19.63
C LYS A 49 -8.97 -13.66 -19.18
N ILE A 50 -8.64 -13.53 -17.88
CA ILE A 50 -7.97 -12.32 -17.37
C ILE A 50 -6.46 -12.32 -17.66
N VAL A 51 -5.86 -13.46 -18.03
CA VAL A 51 -4.44 -13.55 -18.40
C VAL A 51 -4.25 -12.98 -19.80
N LYS A 52 -3.36 -12.01 -19.95
CA LYS A 52 -3.06 -11.31 -21.21
C LYS A 52 -1.58 -11.35 -21.51
N LEU A 53 -1.24 -11.70 -22.75
CA LEU A 53 0.12 -11.54 -23.24
C LEU A 53 0.32 -10.10 -23.70
N TYR A 54 1.36 -9.46 -23.17
CA TYR A 54 1.78 -8.12 -23.56
C TYR A 54 2.76 -8.21 -24.73
N LYS A 55 2.47 -7.51 -25.82
CA LYS A 55 3.31 -7.44 -27.03
C LYS A 55 3.64 -5.99 -27.42
N GLY A 56 3.56 -5.06 -26.47
CA GLY A 56 3.89 -3.66 -26.71
C GLY A 56 5.39 -3.45 -26.86
N THR A 57 5.78 -2.35 -27.51
CA THR A 57 7.19 -1.93 -27.67
C THR A 57 7.76 -1.24 -26.45
N VAL A 58 6.90 -0.63 -25.62
CA VAL A 58 7.29 -0.02 -24.34
C VAL A 58 7.45 -1.11 -23.30
N PRO A 59 8.48 -1.07 -22.43
CA PRO A 59 8.60 -2.04 -21.33
C PRO A 59 7.30 -2.11 -20.50
N ILE A 60 6.89 -3.31 -20.13
CA ILE A 60 5.59 -3.57 -19.47
C ILE A 60 5.40 -2.70 -18.23
N PHE A 61 6.40 -2.53 -17.38
CA PHE A 61 6.31 -1.70 -16.18
C PHE A 61 6.14 -0.21 -16.49
N ASP A 62 6.73 0.26 -17.58
CA ASP A 62 6.57 1.66 -18.01
C ASP A 62 5.19 1.90 -18.62
N ASN A 63 4.68 0.92 -19.38
CA ASN A 63 3.34 0.99 -19.97
C ASN A 63 2.23 1.07 -18.91
N PHE A 64 2.44 0.49 -17.74
CA PHE A 64 1.48 0.52 -16.62
C PHE A 64 1.89 1.50 -15.50
N ASP A 65 2.82 2.43 -15.75
CA ASP A 65 3.36 3.40 -14.77
C ASP A 65 3.97 2.76 -13.51
N ILE A 66 4.30 1.46 -13.54
CA ILE A 66 4.84 0.73 -12.38
C ILE A 66 6.26 1.20 -12.06
N SER A 67 7.11 1.41 -13.07
CA SER A 67 8.48 1.93 -12.86
C SER A 67 8.47 3.28 -12.13
N LYS A 68 7.53 4.15 -12.48
CA LYS A 68 7.35 5.45 -11.82
C LYS A 68 6.90 5.30 -10.36
N GLN A 69 5.96 4.38 -10.11
CA GLN A 69 5.50 4.07 -8.75
C GLN A 69 6.62 3.48 -7.90
N ILE A 70 7.42 2.53 -8.45
CA ILE A 70 8.58 1.96 -7.75
C ILE A 70 9.58 3.07 -7.37
N LYS A 71 9.92 3.96 -8.29
CA LYS A 71 10.80 5.11 -7.99
C LYS A 71 10.23 5.99 -6.87
N SER A 72 8.93 6.20 -6.84
CA SER A 72 8.28 7.00 -5.80
C SER A 72 8.32 6.37 -4.41
N LEU A 73 8.48 5.04 -4.31
CA LEU A 73 8.62 4.36 -3.01
C LEU A 73 9.91 4.69 -2.27
N PHE A 74 10.92 5.18 -2.98
CA PHE A 74 12.18 5.63 -2.36
C PHE A 74 12.19 7.12 -2.05
N ALA A 75 11.12 7.85 -2.39
CA ALA A 75 11.01 9.27 -2.09
C ALA A 75 10.71 9.50 -0.60
N LYS A 76 11.38 10.49 -0.03
CA LYS A 76 11.13 10.96 1.34
C LYS A 76 9.72 11.56 1.49
N TYR A 77 9.23 12.22 0.43
CA TYR A 77 7.94 12.91 0.41
C TYR A 77 6.88 12.09 -0.30
N VAL A 78 5.71 11.97 0.31
CA VAL A 78 4.52 11.33 -0.27
C VAL A 78 3.39 12.34 -0.29
N SER A 79 2.97 12.75 -1.48
CA SER A 79 1.88 13.71 -1.63
C SER A 79 0.52 13.08 -1.31
N LEU A 80 -0.28 13.80 -0.55
CA LEU A 80 -1.67 13.49 -0.26
C LEU A 80 -2.59 14.42 -1.09
N LYS A 81 -3.89 14.13 -1.03
CA LYS A 81 -4.88 15.00 -1.69
C LYS A 81 -4.87 16.40 -1.07
N ARG A 82 -5.21 17.42 -1.90
CA ARG A 82 -5.39 18.81 -1.49
C ARG A 82 -4.14 19.48 -0.88
N GLY A 83 -2.94 19.06 -1.28
CA GLY A 83 -1.68 19.69 -0.91
C GLY A 83 -1.09 19.27 0.44
N ALA A 84 -1.73 18.37 1.18
CA ALA A 84 -1.12 17.72 2.32
C ALA A 84 -0.04 16.71 1.86
N TYR A 85 0.88 16.33 2.73
CA TYR A 85 1.94 15.38 2.40
C TYR A 85 2.48 14.69 3.64
N LEU A 86 3.13 13.54 3.44
CA LEU A 86 3.88 12.82 4.45
C LEU A 86 5.37 13.01 4.21
N ILE A 87 6.14 13.04 5.28
CA ILE A 87 7.59 12.88 5.27
C ILE A 87 7.89 11.54 5.93
N ILE A 88 8.57 10.64 5.21
CA ILE A 88 8.94 9.32 5.73
C ILE A 88 10.45 9.24 5.81
N GLU A 89 10.97 9.05 7.02
CA GLU A 89 12.40 8.96 7.29
C GLU A 89 12.76 7.67 8.02
N HIS A 90 13.86 7.09 7.60
CA HIS A 90 14.50 5.98 8.30
C HIS A 90 15.59 6.52 9.21
N THR A 91 15.58 6.07 10.45
CA THR A 91 16.70 6.24 11.39
C THR A 91 17.30 4.87 11.68
N GLU A 92 18.40 4.83 12.41
CA GLU A 92 19.04 3.57 12.80
C GLU A 92 18.12 2.67 13.65
N ALA A 93 17.25 3.25 14.46
CA ALA A 93 16.42 2.52 15.42
C ALA A 93 14.93 2.43 15.05
N MET A 94 14.42 3.31 14.20
CA MET A 94 12.99 3.43 13.94
C MET A 94 12.68 4.14 12.62
N ASN A 95 11.44 4.01 12.18
CA ASN A 95 10.88 4.82 11.09
C ASN A 95 10.06 5.95 11.67
N VAL A 96 10.18 7.14 11.12
CA VAL A 96 9.40 8.32 11.52
C VAL A 96 8.57 8.78 10.33
N ILE A 97 7.28 9.03 10.56
CA ILE A 97 6.35 9.53 9.57
C ILE A 97 5.70 10.80 10.11
N ASP A 98 6.00 11.94 9.48
CA ASP A 98 5.44 13.24 9.82
C ASP A 98 4.31 13.61 8.84
N VAL A 99 3.18 14.07 9.39
CA VAL A 99 1.97 14.42 8.63
C VAL A 99 1.85 15.94 8.53
N ASN A 100 1.89 16.45 7.30
CA ASN A 100 1.82 17.89 7.02
C ASN A 100 0.53 18.25 6.28
N SER A 101 -0.17 19.28 6.77
CA SER A 101 -1.40 19.80 6.14
C SER A 101 -1.16 20.64 4.89
N GLY A 102 0.10 21.03 4.63
CA GLY A 102 0.43 22.00 3.58
C GLY A 102 -0.10 23.40 3.89
N ASN A 103 -0.28 24.22 2.86
CA ASN A 103 -0.68 25.63 2.98
C ASN A 103 -2.17 25.84 3.36
N ARG A 104 -2.74 24.99 4.20
CA ARG A 104 -4.13 25.11 4.65
C ARG A 104 -4.25 25.98 5.89
N THR A 105 -4.08 27.28 5.74
CA THR A 105 -4.48 28.26 6.76
C THR A 105 -5.97 28.58 6.58
N LYS A 106 -6.85 27.87 7.29
CA LYS A 106 -8.24 28.28 7.47
C LYS A 106 -8.49 28.68 8.91
N ALA A 107 -9.43 29.64 9.07
CA ALA A 107 -9.79 30.20 10.37
C ALA A 107 -10.01 29.13 11.45
N GLU A 108 -9.68 29.44 12.68
CA GLU A 108 -9.65 28.57 13.86
C GLU A 108 -10.90 27.68 14.08
N VAL A 109 -12.05 28.11 13.59
CA VAL A 109 -13.34 27.38 13.75
C VAL A 109 -13.37 26.01 13.02
N ASN A 110 -12.54 25.83 11.98
CA ASN A 110 -12.48 24.59 11.21
C ASN A 110 -11.15 23.84 11.32
N GLN A 111 -10.27 24.22 12.25
CA GLN A 111 -8.92 23.65 12.36
C GLN A 111 -8.97 22.19 12.75
N GLU A 112 -9.77 21.84 13.76
CA GLU A 112 -9.96 20.46 14.22
C GLU A 112 -10.54 19.54 13.15
N GLU A 113 -11.53 20.00 12.39
CA GLU A 113 -12.13 19.21 11.30
C GLU A 113 -11.15 19.02 10.15
N THR A 114 -10.40 20.08 9.82
CA THR A 114 -9.36 20.02 8.79
C THR A 114 -8.22 19.07 9.20
N ALA A 115 -7.78 19.14 10.47
CA ALA A 115 -6.78 18.22 11.01
C ALA A 115 -7.26 16.77 10.95
N MET A 116 -8.51 16.52 11.34
CA MET A 116 -9.10 15.18 11.28
C MET A 116 -9.19 14.65 9.84
N GLU A 117 -9.63 15.47 8.87
CA GLU A 117 -9.67 15.09 7.46
C GLU A 117 -8.29 14.72 6.92
N VAL A 118 -7.26 15.53 7.22
CA VAL A 118 -5.88 15.27 6.80
C VAL A 118 -5.34 14.00 7.46
N ASN A 119 -5.56 13.83 8.76
CA ASN A 119 -5.08 12.67 9.50
C ASN A 119 -5.72 11.37 9.01
N LEU A 120 -7.00 11.36 8.67
CA LEU A 120 -7.67 10.18 8.09
C LEU A 120 -7.12 9.84 6.70
N ALA A 121 -6.86 10.86 5.87
CA ALA A 121 -6.24 10.65 4.57
C ALA A 121 -4.80 10.16 4.72
N ALA A 122 -4.06 10.71 5.70
CA ALA A 122 -2.71 10.28 6.05
C ALA A 122 -2.70 8.82 6.55
N ALA A 123 -3.57 8.45 7.47
CA ALA A 123 -3.67 7.08 8.01
C ALA A 123 -3.84 6.04 6.89
N LYS A 124 -4.71 6.32 5.91
CA LYS A 124 -4.92 5.47 4.74
C LYS A 124 -3.66 5.30 3.90
N GLU A 125 -2.97 6.40 3.62
CA GLU A 125 -1.73 6.35 2.83
C GLU A 125 -0.58 5.74 3.63
N ILE A 126 -0.47 6.02 4.93
CA ILE A 126 0.54 5.41 5.82
C ILE A 126 0.40 3.89 5.81
N ALA A 127 -0.80 3.36 6.04
CA ALA A 127 -1.06 1.92 5.99
C ALA A 127 -0.64 1.30 4.62
N ARG A 128 -0.84 2.04 3.53
CA ARG A 128 -0.38 1.65 2.19
C ARG A 128 1.15 1.69 2.09
N GLN A 129 1.79 2.75 2.57
CA GLN A 129 3.25 2.93 2.51
C GLN A 129 4.00 1.92 3.38
N LEU A 130 3.48 1.57 4.55
CA LEU A 130 4.04 0.52 5.41
C LEU A 130 4.16 -0.81 4.65
N ARG A 131 3.11 -1.20 3.94
CA ARG A 131 3.11 -2.42 3.11
C ARG A 131 4.01 -2.32 1.88
N LEU A 132 3.93 -1.21 1.15
CA LEU A 132 4.67 -1.04 -0.12
C LEU A 132 6.18 -0.95 0.09
N ARG A 133 6.62 -0.35 1.20
CA ARG A 133 8.04 -0.18 1.54
C ARG A 133 8.56 -1.28 2.46
N ASP A 134 7.69 -2.22 2.86
CA ASP A 134 8.01 -3.28 3.83
C ASP A 134 8.65 -2.70 5.11
N LEU A 135 8.02 -1.63 5.65
CA LEU A 135 8.51 -0.94 6.84
C LEU A 135 8.22 -1.78 8.08
N GLY A 136 9.28 -2.31 8.69
CA GLY A 136 9.21 -3.09 9.92
C GLY A 136 9.84 -2.36 11.11
N GLY A 137 9.80 -3.01 12.28
CA GLY A 137 10.32 -2.47 13.52
C GLY A 137 9.43 -1.40 14.16
N ILE A 138 10.02 -0.44 14.85
CA ILE A 138 9.29 0.66 15.47
C ILE A 138 8.95 1.71 14.41
N VAL A 139 7.68 2.09 14.34
CA VAL A 139 7.20 3.18 13.48
C VAL A 139 6.52 4.22 14.35
N ILE A 140 7.02 5.45 14.33
CA ILE A 140 6.41 6.59 15.00
C ILE A 140 5.71 7.43 13.94
N ILE A 141 4.44 7.74 14.18
CA ILE A 141 3.64 8.58 13.30
C ILE A 141 3.27 9.84 14.05
N ASP A 142 3.72 10.98 13.55
CA ASP A 142 3.39 12.31 14.06
C ASP A 142 2.18 12.84 13.27
N PHE A 143 1.00 12.67 13.85
CA PHE A 143 -0.25 13.17 13.27
C PHE A 143 -0.46 14.64 13.66
N ILE A 144 -1.20 15.37 12.84
CA ILE A 144 -1.63 16.73 13.20
C ILE A 144 -2.45 16.68 14.49
N ASP A 145 -2.14 17.60 15.43
CA ASP A 145 -2.78 17.66 16.73
C ASP A 145 -4.32 17.65 16.66
N LEU A 146 -4.93 16.81 17.50
CA LEU A 146 -6.38 16.72 17.70
C LEU A 146 -6.70 17.02 19.16
N HIS A 147 -7.48 18.07 19.39
CA HIS A 147 -7.86 18.49 20.74
C HIS A 147 -8.96 17.60 21.33
N LYS A 148 -9.92 17.16 20.50
CA LYS A 148 -11.05 16.34 20.94
C LYS A 148 -10.63 14.88 21.14
N ALA A 149 -10.84 14.34 22.35
CA ALA A 149 -10.54 12.93 22.65
C ALA A 149 -11.30 11.95 21.72
N GLN A 150 -12.51 12.30 21.33
CA GLN A 150 -13.33 11.51 20.41
C GLN A 150 -12.65 11.39 19.03
N ASN A 151 -12.06 12.47 18.50
CA ASN A 151 -11.37 12.45 17.20
C ASN A 151 -10.11 11.61 17.27
N ARG A 152 -9.34 11.68 18.36
CA ARG A 152 -8.19 10.80 18.58
C ARG A 152 -8.58 9.33 18.60
N GLN A 153 -9.69 9.00 19.27
CA GLN A 153 -10.20 7.64 19.31
C GLN A 153 -10.63 7.15 17.92
N LEU A 154 -11.35 7.97 17.16
CA LEU A 154 -11.76 7.65 15.79
C LEU A 154 -10.56 7.43 14.87
N LEU A 155 -9.51 8.26 14.96
CA LEU A 155 -8.29 8.08 14.17
C LEU A 155 -7.57 6.76 14.52
N TYR A 156 -7.49 6.43 15.81
CA TYR A 156 -6.92 5.17 16.29
C TYR A 156 -7.69 3.95 15.75
N GLU A 157 -9.01 3.97 15.84
CA GLU A 157 -9.87 2.90 15.32
C GLU A 157 -9.74 2.75 13.80
N GLU A 158 -9.70 3.86 13.08
CA GLU A 158 -9.51 3.82 11.62
C GLU A 158 -8.15 3.24 11.25
N MET A 159 -7.07 3.59 11.96
CA MET A 159 -5.76 3.00 11.73
C MET A 159 -5.76 1.48 11.96
N HIS A 160 -6.42 1.00 13.02
CA HIS A 160 -6.61 -0.43 13.27
C HIS A 160 -7.36 -1.12 12.12
N LYS A 161 -8.43 -0.51 11.64
CA LYS A 161 -9.23 -1.03 10.53
C LYS A 161 -8.42 -1.10 9.22
N LEU A 162 -7.63 -0.08 8.93
CA LEU A 162 -6.78 -0.02 7.74
C LEU A 162 -5.65 -1.05 7.76
N MET A 163 -5.16 -1.39 8.95
CA MET A 163 -4.11 -2.38 9.15
C MET A 163 -4.64 -3.81 9.35
N ALA A 164 -5.92 -4.00 9.59
CA ALA A 164 -6.51 -5.33 9.88
C ALA A 164 -6.27 -6.37 8.77
N GLY A 165 -6.12 -5.93 7.50
CA GLY A 165 -5.82 -6.80 6.37
C GLY A 165 -4.33 -7.05 6.12
N ASP A 166 -3.45 -6.49 6.96
CA ASP A 166 -2.01 -6.69 6.82
C ASP A 166 -1.59 -8.09 7.30
N LYS A 167 -0.79 -8.79 6.48
CA LYS A 167 -0.29 -10.13 6.82
C LYS A 167 0.84 -10.08 7.85
N ALA A 168 1.51 -8.94 7.99
CA ALA A 168 2.57 -8.75 8.98
C ALA A 168 1.97 -8.59 10.39
N LYS A 169 2.55 -9.29 11.36
CA LYS A 169 2.17 -9.13 12.76
C LYS A 169 2.55 -7.74 13.25
N HIS A 170 1.59 -7.00 13.76
CA HIS A 170 1.80 -5.62 14.23
C HIS A 170 0.96 -5.33 15.48
N THR A 171 1.34 -4.27 16.20
CA THR A 171 0.60 -3.70 17.32
C THR A 171 0.53 -2.20 17.14
N ILE A 172 -0.66 -1.63 17.27
CA ILE A 172 -0.89 -0.18 17.19
C ILE A 172 -1.17 0.32 18.61
N LEU A 173 -0.42 1.32 19.04
CA LEU A 173 -0.63 1.97 20.33
C LEU A 173 -1.55 3.18 20.18
N PRO A 174 -2.33 3.54 21.22
CA PRO A 174 -3.15 4.76 21.23
C PRO A 174 -2.30 6.01 21.03
N LEU A 175 -2.93 7.09 20.50
CA LEU A 175 -2.28 8.38 20.38
C LEU A 175 -1.92 8.90 21.78
N THR A 176 -0.65 9.27 21.95
CA THR A 176 -0.15 9.95 23.17
C THR A 176 -0.32 11.46 23.04
N LYS A 177 -0.47 12.14 24.17
CA LYS A 177 -0.32 13.60 24.25
C LYS A 177 1.14 13.85 24.59
N PHE A 178 1.84 14.60 23.76
CA PHE A 178 3.12 15.19 24.07
C PHE A 178 2.94 16.64 24.47
#